data_cb05a0df23040f72941d4ab7052f61bf
#
_entry.id   cb05a0df23040f72941d4ab7052f61bf
#
_cell.length_a   1.000
_cell.length_b   1.000
_cell.length_c   1.000
_cell.angle_alpha   90.00
_cell.angle_beta   90.00
_cell.angle_gamma   90.00
#
_symmetry.space_group_name_H-M   'P 1'
#
loop_
_entity.id
_entity.type
_entity.pdbx_description
1 polymer ?
#
loop_
_entity_poly.entity_id
_entity_poly.type
_entity_poly.pdbx_seq_one_letter_code
_entity_poly.pdbx_strand_id
1 'polypeptide(L)'
;VKAPAIYQRGDTLSYNLASYIGKNDYTLKDAMKKLPGIEVGDKGSIKYLGKEISNFYINGMDLLGGRYNIATTNIPASFVNSVQVLSNHQAIKANKDVFSDNVAINVNMSNKAKFKPVGSYGVSLGAGKHTLYEINGAGMLFKSNFQMLASLKAGNINQFALTDGTNHFDNKETLSTLSNLLENISASTPPIEVDRYASPTDRLLSFNILRKIRKDVTLKGNIGYSYAKSQYDYNLTRSYADAD
;
A
#
# COMPACT_ATOMS: atom_id res chain seq x y z
N VAL A 1 -15.59 -20.98 -21.34
CA VAL A 1 -16.49 -20.20 -20.49
C VAL A 1 -15.66 -19.13 -19.81
N LYS A 2 -16.01 -17.86 -20.00
CA LYS A 2 -15.33 -16.75 -19.34
C LYS A 2 -15.70 -16.77 -17.85
N ALA A 3 -14.72 -16.71 -16.95
CA ALA A 3 -14.98 -16.64 -15.50
C ALA A 3 -15.77 -15.35 -15.20
N PRO A 4 -16.74 -15.38 -14.25
CA PRO A 4 -17.48 -14.19 -13.86
C PRO A 4 -16.55 -13.12 -13.31
N ALA A 5 -16.92 -11.84 -13.51
CA ALA A 5 -16.13 -10.71 -13.01
C ALA A 5 -16.09 -10.67 -11.49
N ILE A 6 -17.21 -11.02 -10.84
CA ILE A 6 -17.37 -11.11 -9.39
C ILE A 6 -18.06 -12.43 -9.07
N TYR A 7 -17.59 -13.11 -8.02
CA TYR A 7 -18.28 -14.24 -7.45
C TYR A 7 -18.07 -14.29 -5.93
N GLN A 8 -19.06 -14.79 -5.22
CA GLN A 8 -19.03 -14.92 -3.76
C GLN A 8 -19.11 -16.38 -3.35
N ARG A 9 -18.32 -16.75 -2.36
CA ARG A 9 -18.36 -18.07 -1.74
C ARG A 9 -18.21 -17.93 -0.22
N GLY A 10 -19.30 -18.14 0.52
CA GLY A 10 -19.37 -17.85 1.95
C GLY A 10 -19.00 -16.37 2.21
N ASP A 11 -18.09 -16.13 3.13
CA ASP A 11 -17.62 -14.79 3.52
C ASP A 11 -16.53 -14.23 2.60
N THR A 12 -16.27 -14.90 1.47
CA THR A 12 -15.25 -14.48 0.51
C THR A 12 -15.88 -13.96 -0.78
N LEU A 13 -15.67 -12.68 -1.07
CA LEU A 13 -16.01 -12.05 -2.32
C LEU A 13 -14.75 -11.98 -3.21
N SER A 14 -14.82 -12.50 -4.41
CA SER A 14 -13.67 -12.59 -5.32
C SER A 14 -13.91 -11.77 -6.59
N TYR A 15 -12.98 -10.91 -6.91
CA TYR A 15 -12.92 -10.12 -8.14
C TYR A 15 -11.93 -10.76 -9.11
N ASN A 16 -12.37 -11.11 -10.31
CA ASN A 16 -11.47 -11.51 -11.40
C ASN A 16 -10.82 -10.25 -11.98
N LEU A 17 -9.55 -10.03 -11.68
CA LEU A 17 -8.90 -8.77 -12.00
C LEU A 17 -8.84 -8.48 -13.49
N ALA A 18 -8.74 -9.50 -14.34
CA ALA A 18 -8.75 -9.35 -15.80
C ALA A 18 -10.01 -8.67 -16.35
N SER A 19 -11.12 -8.65 -15.61
CA SER A 19 -12.36 -7.98 -15.99
C SER A 19 -12.37 -6.48 -15.69
N TYR A 20 -11.41 -5.99 -14.90
CA TYR A 20 -11.36 -4.60 -14.42
C TYR A 20 -10.15 -3.83 -14.93
N ILE A 21 -9.08 -4.53 -15.36
CA ILE A 21 -7.83 -3.89 -15.81
C ILE A 21 -8.01 -3.29 -17.20
N GLY A 22 -7.66 -2.02 -17.33
CA GLY A 22 -7.50 -1.32 -18.61
C GLY A 22 -6.03 -1.25 -19.06
N LYS A 23 -5.81 -0.67 -20.24
CA LYS A 23 -4.46 -0.53 -20.83
C LYS A 23 -3.50 0.34 -19.97
N ASN A 24 -4.04 1.22 -19.15
CA ASN A 24 -3.28 2.17 -18.34
C ASN A 24 -3.13 1.74 -16.87
N ASP A 25 -3.56 0.54 -16.51
CA ASP A 25 -3.44 0.03 -15.14
C ASP A 25 -2.17 -0.80 -15.01
N TYR A 26 -1.12 -0.15 -14.57
CA TYR A 26 0.18 -0.78 -14.45
C TYR A 26 0.36 -1.51 -13.12
N THR A 27 -0.18 -0.96 -12.04
CA THR A 27 0.02 -1.48 -10.68
C THR A 27 -1.25 -2.12 -10.12
N LEU A 28 -1.08 -2.95 -9.10
CA LEU A 28 -2.21 -3.50 -8.34
C LEU A 28 -3.06 -2.37 -7.73
N LYS A 29 -2.44 -1.26 -7.30
CA LYS A 29 -3.14 -0.07 -6.78
C LYS A 29 -4.11 0.50 -7.80
N ASP A 30 -3.69 0.63 -9.06
CA ASP A 30 -4.55 1.16 -10.14
C ASP A 30 -5.75 0.25 -10.37
N ALA A 31 -5.51 -1.06 -10.39
CA ALA A 31 -6.58 -2.04 -10.55
C ALA A 31 -7.55 -2.05 -9.36
N MET A 32 -7.04 -1.97 -8.12
CA MET A 32 -7.88 -1.99 -6.91
C MET A 32 -8.82 -0.79 -6.82
N LYS A 33 -8.41 0.39 -7.28
CA LYS A 33 -9.28 1.59 -7.34
C LYS A 33 -10.54 1.40 -8.19
N LYS A 34 -10.56 0.39 -9.05
CA LYS A 34 -11.70 0.08 -9.94
C LYS A 34 -12.62 -1.03 -9.42
N LEU A 35 -12.23 -1.68 -8.33
CA LEU A 35 -13.01 -2.77 -7.76
C LEU A 35 -14.17 -2.21 -6.93
N PRO A 36 -15.41 -2.66 -7.19
CA PRO A 36 -16.57 -2.17 -6.44
C PRO A 36 -16.42 -2.37 -4.93
N GLY A 37 -16.70 -1.31 -4.16
CA GLY A 37 -16.63 -1.33 -2.71
C GLY A 37 -15.21 -1.22 -2.12
N ILE A 38 -14.16 -1.25 -2.94
CA ILE A 38 -12.79 -1.02 -2.50
C ILE A 38 -12.42 0.44 -2.72
N GLU A 39 -11.94 1.08 -1.69
CA GLU A 39 -11.43 2.45 -1.70
C GLU A 39 -9.95 2.43 -1.37
N VAL A 40 -9.15 3.14 -2.17
CA VAL A 40 -7.71 3.29 -1.93
C VAL A 40 -7.39 4.75 -1.71
N GLY A 41 -7.05 5.10 -0.48
CA GLY A 41 -6.72 6.45 -0.08
C GLY A 41 -5.38 6.94 -0.63
N ASP A 42 -5.13 8.24 -0.53
CA ASP A 42 -3.93 8.90 -1.08
C ASP A 42 -2.64 8.34 -0.48
N LYS A 43 -2.64 8.10 0.83
CA LYS A 43 -1.51 7.48 1.55
C LYS A 43 -1.45 5.95 1.41
N GLY A 44 -2.30 5.35 0.56
CA GLY A 44 -2.31 3.92 0.29
C GLY A 44 -3.13 3.09 1.27
N SER A 45 -3.89 3.70 2.19
CA SER A 45 -4.85 2.97 3.01
C SER A 45 -5.93 2.32 2.15
N ILE A 46 -6.36 1.12 2.52
CA ILE A 46 -7.41 0.40 1.81
C ILE A 46 -8.61 0.25 2.73
N LYS A 47 -9.79 0.57 2.18
CA LYS A 47 -11.08 0.36 2.84
C LYS A 47 -11.97 -0.51 1.96
N TYR A 48 -12.85 -1.26 2.59
CA TYR A 48 -13.92 -1.97 1.93
C TYR A 48 -15.25 -1.57 2.55
N LEU A 49 -16.15 -0.99 1.73
CA LEU A 49 -17.43 -0.42 2.18
C LEU A 49 -17.27 0.52 3.38
N GLY A 50 -16.26 1.42 3.31
CA GLY A 50 -15.94 2.39 4.36
C GLY A 50 -15.11 1.85 5.53
N LYS A 51 -14.94 0.52 5.68
CA LYS A 51 -14.14 -0.11 6.74
C LYS A 51 -12.68 -0.27 6.34
N GLU A 52 -11.76 0.10 7.21
CA GLU A 52 -10.33 -0.18 7.04
C GLU A 52 -10.07 -1.69 7.12
N ILE A 53 -9.19 -2.19 6.25
CA ILE A 53 -8.83 -3.61 6.30
C ILE A 53 -7.92 -3.90 7.49
N SER A 54 -8.11 -5.07 8.10
CA SER A 54 -7.30 -5.54 9.23
C SER A 54 -6.06 -6.32 8.81
N ASN A 55 -6.08 -6.93 7.62
CA ASN A 55 -4.99 -7.76 7.11
C ASN A 55 -4.89 -7.68 5.58
N PHE A 56 -3.67 -7.85 5.07
CA PHE A 56 -3.39 -7.92 3.64
C PHE A 56 -2.52 -9.14 3.33
N TYR A 57 -3.02 -10.02 2.50
CA TYR A 57 -2.38 -11.28 2.15
C TYR A 57 -1.99 -11.31 0.67
N ILE A 58 -0.90 -12.00 0.38
CA ILE A 58 -0.50 -12.40 -0.98
C ILE A 58 -0.45 -13.92 -1.00
N ASN A 59 -1.28 -14.55 -1.83
CA ASN A 59 -1.47 -16.00 -1.86
C ASN A 59 -1.72 -16.60 -0.46
N GLY A 60 -2.51 -15.94 0.37
CA GLY A 60 -2.85 -16.37 1.73
C GLY A 60 -1.74 -16.18 2.77
N MET A 61 -0.67 -15.45 2.46
CA MET A 61 0.44 -15.19 3.37
C MET A 61 0.62 -13.70 3.61
N ASP A 62 0.81 -13.29 4.87
CA ASP A 62 1.03 -11.91 5.28
C ASP A 62 2.53 -11.55 5.21
N LEU A 63 3.01 -11.16 4.03
CA LEU A 63 4.41 -10.77 3.81
C LEU A 63 4.75 -9.41 4.44
N LEU A 64 3.86 -8.42 4.34
CA LEU A 64 4.18 -7.02 4.57
C LEU A 64 3.56 -6.45 5.86
N GLY A 65 2.58 -7.14 6.45
CA GLY A 65 1.77 -6.57 7.53
C GLY A 65 1.06 -5.30 7.06
N GLY A 66 1.01 -4.29 7.91
CA GLY A 66 0.38 -3.01 7.59
C GLY A 66 1.06 -2.18 6.51
N ARG A 67 2.27 -2.53 6.07
CA ARG A 67 2.99 -1.84 4.98
C ARG A 67 2.63 -2.38 3.60
N TYR A 68 1.41 -2.83 3.41
CA TYR A 68 0.92 -3.43 2.18
C TYR A 68 0.93 -2.48 0.97
N ASN A 69 1.03 -1.16 1.19
CA ASN A 69 1.16 -0.22 0.09
C ASN A 69 2.40 -0.49 -0.78
N ILE A 70 3.48 -1.00 -0.18
CA ILE A 70 4.65 -1.47 -0.95
C ILE A 70 4.26 -2.52 -1.98
N ALA A 71 3.35 -3.45 -1.65
CA ALA A 71 2.87 -4.44 -2.62
C ALA A 71 1.97 -3.81 -3.67
N THR A 72 1.01 -2.97 -3.26
CA THR A 72 0.03 -2.42 -4.19
C THR A 72 0.65 -1.50 -5.24
N THR A 73 1.72 -0.78 -4.89
CA THR A 73 2.43 0.12 -5.80
C THR A 73 3.50 -0.57 -6.66
N ASN A 74 3.96 -1.76 -6.29
CA ASN A 74 5.04 -2.45 -7.00
C ASN A 74 4.62 -3.71 -7.74
N ILE A 75 3.50 -4.36 -7.35
CA ILE A 75 3.02 -5.55 -8.05
C ILE A 75 2.31 -5.10 -9.34
N PRO A 76 2.78 -5.54 -10.53
CA PRO A 76 2.08 -5.26 -11.77
C PRO A 76 0.68 -5.91 -11.78
N ALA A 77 -0.34 -5.17 -12.18
CA ALA A 77 -1.72 -5.66 -12.24
C ALA A 77 -1.87 -6.94 -13.08
N SER A 78 -1.10 -7.05 -14.16
CA SER A 78 -1.09 -8.20 -15.07
C SER A 78 -0.59 -9.52 -14.45
N PHE A 79 0.08 -9.46 -13.30
CA PHE A 79 0.53 -10.63 -12.56
C PHE A 79 -0.45 -11.09 -11.47
N VAL A 80 -1.55 -10.38 -11.30
CA VAL A 80 -2.60 -10.74 -10.35
C VAL A 80 -3.75 -11.41 -11.09
N ASN A 81 -4.22 -12.53 -10.53
CA ASN A 81 -5.37 -13.26 -11.06
C ASN A 81 -6.67 -12.73 -10.46
N SER A 82 -6.71 -12.63 -9.13
CA SER A 82 -7.91 -12.17 -8.42
C SER A 82 -7.55 -11.43 -7.13
N VAL A 83 -8.44 -10.54 -6.74
CA VAL A 83 -8.47 -9.92 -5.42
C VAL A 83 -9.67 -10.45 -4.66
N GLN A 84 -9.45 -10.94 -3.46
CA GLN A 84 -10.48 -11.47 -2.58
C GLN A 84 -10.67 -10.55 -1.39
N VAL A 85 -11.91 -10.27 -1.07
CA VAL A 85 -12.32 -9.63 0.18
C VAL A 85 -12.84 -10.72 1.11
N LEU A 86 -12.21 -10.83 2.27
CA LEU A 86 -12.54 -11.80 3.31
C LEU A 86 -13.29 -11.05 4.41
N SER A 87 -14.62 -11.20 4.45
CA SER A 87 -15.45 -10.68 5.54
C SER A 87 -15.38 -11.63 6.75
N ASN A 88 -15.76 -11.16 7.93
CA ASN A 88 -15.71 -11.96 9.17
C ASN A 88 -14.32 -12.58 9.40
N HIS A 89 -13.26 -11.81 9.07
CA HIS A 89 -11.91 -12.33 9.07
C HIS A 89 -11.33 -12.47 10.47
N GLN A 90 -10.74 -13.64 10.76
CA GLN A 90 -9.97 -13.91 11.97
C GLN A 90 -8.52 -14.23 11.60
N ALA A 91 -7.59 -13.37 12.04
CA ALA A 91 -6.16 -13.55 11.81
C ALA A 91 -5.62 -14.77 12.60
N ILE A 92 -6.21 -15.06 13.76
CA ILE A 92 -5.84 -16.16 14.65
C ILE A 92 -6.77 -17.34 14.38
N LYS A 93 -6.20 -18.45 13.92
CA LYS A 93 -6.97 -19.67 13.58
C LYS A 93 -7.77 -20.25 14.75
N ALA A 94 -7.31 -20.07 15.99
CA ALA A 94 -8.03 -20.52 17.17
C ALA A 94 -9.39 -19.84 17.37
N ASN A 95 -9.54 -18.62 16.82
CA ASN A 95 -10.76 -17.82 16.93
C ASN A 95 -11.67 -17.93 15.70
N LYS A 96 -11.43 -18.90 14.83
CA LYS A 96 -12.13 -19.03 13.55
C LYS A 96 -13.65 -19.05 13.66
N ASP A 97 -14.17 -19.61 14.73
CA ASP A 97 -15.62 -19.77 14.97
C ASP A 97 -16.23 -18.57 15.74
N VAL A 98 -15.42 -17.56 16.06
CA VAL A 98 -15.87 -16.32 16.68
C VAL A 98 -16.16 -15.30 15.60
N PHE A 99 -17.37 -14.72 15.64
CA PHE A 99 -17.73 -13.65 14.71
C PHE A 99 -16.77 -12.46 14.84
N SER A 100 -16.35 -11.94 13.73
CA SER A 100 -15.48 -10.76 13.64
C SER A 100 -16.01 -9.80 12.59
N ASP A 101 -16.01 -8.53 12.92
CA ASP A 101 -16.36 -7.47 11.97
C ASP A 101 -15.15 -7.04 11.09
N ASN A 102 -14.03 -7.75 11.21
CA ASN A 102 -12.82 -7.47 10.47
C ASN A 102 -12.93 -7.89 9.00
N VAL A 103 -12.32 -7.08 8.15
CA VAL A 103 -12.21 -7.35 6.72
C VAL A 103 -10.74 -7.49 6.33
N ALA A 104 -10.40 -8.51 5.58
CA ALA A 104 -9.07 -8.66 5.03
C ALA A 104 -9.09 -8.75 3.50
N ILE A 105 -7.96 -8.42 2.88
CA ILE A 105 -7.77 -8.57 1.45
C ILE A 105 -6.73 -9.66 1.19
N ASN A 106 -7.02 -10.54 0.24
CA ASN A 106 -6.07 -11.52 -0.27
C ASN A 106 -5.90 -11.36 -1.78
N VAL A 107 -4.67 -11.16 -2.19
CA VAL A 107 -4.27 -11.02 -3.60
C VAL A 107 -3.74 -12.36 -4.09
N ASN A 108 -4.42 -12.97 -5.05
CA ASN A 108 -3.97 -14.21 -5.67
C ASN A 108 -3.17 -13.91 -6.92
N MET A 109 -1.90 -14.30 -6.91
CA MET A 109 -1.00 -14.14 -8.03
C MET A 109 -1.34 -15.11 -9.16
N SER A 110 -1.20 -14.64 -10.40
CA SER A 110 -1.37 -15.47 -11.58
C SER A 110 -0.27 -16.53 -11.69
N ASN A 111 -0.52 -17.59 -12.47
CA ASN A 111 0.47 -18.63 -12.72
C ASN A 111 1.74 -18.11 -13.39
N LYS A 112 1.65 -16.96 -14.09
CA LYS A 112 2.83 -16.28 -14.69
C LYS A 112 3.80 -15.75 -13.65
N ALA A 113 3.29 -15.31 -12.49
CA ALA A 113 4.07 -14.77 -11.38
C ALA A 113 4.45 -15.81 -10.32
N LYS A 114 3.76 -16.95 -10.30
CA LYS A 114 4.13 -18.05 -9.42
C LYS A 114 5.41 -18.69 -9.93
N PHE A 115 6.42 -18.84 -9.10
CA PHE A 115 7.69 -19.53 -9.38
C PHE A 115 8.74 -18.78 -10.20
N LYS A 116 8.44 -17.62 -10.77
CA LYS A 116 9.43 -16.81 -11.49
C LYS A 116 9.70 -15.51 -10.74
N PRO A 117 10.95 -15.04 -10.70
CA PRO A 117 11.23 -13.70 -10.23
C PRO A 117 10.58 -12.68 -11.17
N VAL A 118 9.95 -11.68 -10.60
CA VAL A 118 9.31 -10.58 -11.30
C VAL A 118 9.95 -9.30 -10.83
N GLY A 119 10.18 -8.38 -11.72
CA GLY A 119 10.70 -7.06 -11.39
C GLY A 119 9.94 -5.96 -12.11
N SER A 120 9.94 -4.80 -11.51
CA SER A 120 9.49 -3.55 -12.12
C SER A 120 10.57 -2.48 -11.91
N TYR A 121 10.71 -1.58 -12.84
CA TYR A 121 11.56 -0.41 -12.71
C TYR A 121 10.91 0.76 -13.44
N GLY A 122 11.22 1.97 -12.96
CA GLY A 122 10.76 3.19 -13.58
C GLY A 122 11.78 4.30 -13.32
N VAL A 123 11.93 5.19 -14.30
CA VAL A 123 12.72 6.40 -14.19
C VAL A 123 11.90 7.53 -14.79
N SER A 124 11.74 8.60 -14.03
CA SER A 124 11.05 9.81 -14.48
C SER A 124 12.02 10.99 -14.35
N LEU A 125 12.05 11.82 -15.36
CA LEU A 125 12.82 13.06 -15.37
C LEU A 125 11.91 14.20 -15.81
N GLY A 126 12.07 15.34 -15.17
CA GLY A 126 11.30 16.53 -15.46
C GLY A 126 12.13 17.79 -15.26
N ALA A 127 11.69 18.87 -15.88
CA ALA A 127 12.26 20.19 -15.72
C ALA A 127 11.25 21.13 -15.04
N GLY A 128 11.71 21.88 -14.05
CA GLY A 128 10.96 22.87 -13.32
C GLY A 128 11.91 23.91 -12.75
N LYS A 129 11.55 24.54 -11.63
CA LYS A 129 12.46 25.40 -10.87
C LYS A 129 13.76 24.69 -10.49
N HIS A 130 13.65 23.37 -10.27
CA HIS A 130 14.75 22.43 -10.07
C HIS A 130 14.58 21.21 -10.96
N THR A 131 15.64 20.44 -11.19
CA THR A 131 15.53 19.16 -11.87
C THR A 131 14.68 18.22 -11.06
N LEU A 132 13.61 17.71 -11.67
CA LEU A 132 12.72 16.72 -11.08
C LEU A 132 13.19 15.33 -11.52
N TYR A 133 13.25 14.41 -10.58
CA TYR A 133 13.61 13.02 -10.87
C TYR A 133 12.90 12.04 -9.94
N GLU A 134 12.65 10.87 -10.46
CA GLU A 134 12.17 9.71 -9.71
C GLU A 134 12.83 8.46 -10.26
N ILE A 135 13.29 7.61 -9.37
CA ILE A 135 13.82 6.28 -9.67
C ILE A 135 13.08 5.30 -8.77
N ASN A 136 12.50 4.29 -9.36
CA ASN A 136 11.89 3.19 -8.63
C ASN A 136 12.31 1.86 -9.20
N GLY A 137 12.42 0.86 -8.33
CA GLY A 137 12.75 -0.50 -8.69
C GLY A 137 12.19 -1.47 -7.66
N ALA A 138 11.64 -2.57 -8.11
CA ALA A 138 11.20 -3.65 -7.24
C ALA A 138 11.52 -5.00 -7.86
N GLY A 139 11.94 -5.94 -6.98
CA GLY A 139 12.10 -7.35 -7.31
C GLY A 139 11.25 -8.21 -6.39
N MET A 140 10.56 -9.18 -6.94
CA MET A 140 9.64 -10.00 -6.16
C MET A 140 9.62 -11.44 -6.63
N LEU A 141 9.34 -12.34 -5.67
CA LEU A 141 9.21 -13.77 -5.91
C LEU A 141 8.11 -14.33 -5.01
N PHE A 142 7.12 -14.98 -5.60
CA PHE A 142 5.98 -15.55 -4.89
C PHE A 142 5.88 -17.05 -5.16
N LYS A 143 6.48 -17.87 -4.29
CA LYS A 143 6.31 -19.33 -4.27
C LYS A 143 5.29 -19.73 -3.21
N SER A 144 4.82 -20.96 -3.23
CA SER A 144 3.81 -21.48 -2.29
C SER A 144 4.24 -21.47 -0.82
N ASN A 145 5.54 -21.60 -0.56
CA ASN A 145 6.13 -21.63 0.78
C ASN A 145 7.17 -20.54 1.02
N PHE A 146 7.40 -19.67 0.03
CA PHE A 146 8.40 -18.62 0.11
C PHE A 146 7.94 -17.38 -0.66
N GLN A 147 8.01 -16.23 -0.03
CA GLN A 147 7.74 -14.95 -0.67
C GLN A 147 8.87 -13.97 -0.34
N MET A 148 9.19 -13.15 -1.30
CA MET A 148 10.15 -12.07 -1.16
C MET A 148 9.68 -10.88 -1.98
N LEU A 149 9.83 -9.68 -1.41
CA LEU A 149 9.64 -8.42 -2.11
C LEU A 149 10.71 -7.45 -1.62
N ALA A 150 11.51 -6.97 -2.56
CA ALA A 150 12.48 -5.91 -2.35
C ALA A 150 12.07 -4.69 -3.19
N SER A 151 12.14 -3.49 -2.64
CA SER A 151 11.88 -2.26 -3.38
C SER A 151 12.86 -1.16 -3.01
N LEU A 152 13.18 -0.36 -4.01
CA LEU A 152 13.99 0.86 -3.91
C LEU A 152 13.23 1.98 -4.60
N LYS A 153 13.06 3.09 -3.92
CA LYS A 153 12.48 4.31 -4.48
C LYS A 153 13.31 5.51 -4.03
N ALA A 154 13.58 6.41 -4.94
CA ALA A 154 14.29 7.66 -4.65
C ALA A 154 13.83 8.76 -5.60
N GLY A 155 13.68 9.97 -5.11
CA GLY A 155 13.28 11.08 -5.95
C GLY A 155 12.97 12.35 -5.20
N ASN A 156 12.54 13.34 -5.96
CA ASN A 156 12.06 14.61 -5.45
C ASN A 156 10.68 15.01 -6.02
N ILE A 157 9.93 14.03 -6.54
CA ILE A 157 8.59 14.21 -7.10
C ILE A 157 7.55 13.69 -6.10
N ASN A 158 7.76 12.48 -5.57
CA ASN A 158 6.80 11.77 -4.72
C ASN A 158 7.30 11.57 -3.28
N GLN A 159 6.39 11.37 -2.34
CA GLN A 159 6.69 11.10 -0.93
C GLN A 159 6.55 9.60 -0.60
N PHE A 160 7.50 8.79 -1.05
CA PHE A 160 7.47 7.34 -0.86
C PHE A 160 7.55 6.89 0.60
N ALA A 161 8.36 7.59 1.41
CA ALA A 161 8.48 7.26 2.83
C ALA A 161 7.14 7.44 3.56
N LEU A 162 6.36 8.45 3.16
CA LEU A 162 5.06 8.74 3.75
C LEU A 162 3.97 7.79 3.24
N THR A 163 4.05 7.34 2.00
CA THR A 163 3.02 6.48 1.40
C THR A 163 3.33 5.00 1.58
N ASP A 164 4.48 4.54 1.13
CA ASP A 164 4.85 3.12 1.14
C ASP A 164 5.46 2.68 2.48
N GLY A 165 6.08 3.62 3.21
CA GLY A 165 6.66 3.35 4.54
C GLY A 165 5.63 3.27 5.67
N THR A 166 4.43 3.81 5.46
CA THR A 166 3.38 3.84 6.50
C THR A 166 2.88 2.45 6.84
N ASN A 167 2.80 2.16 8.14
CA ASN A 167 2.13 0.97 8.65
C ASN A 167 0.67 1.29 8.95
N HIS A 168 -0.25 0.73 8.19
CA HIS A 168 -1.69 1.00 8.29
C HIS A 168 -2.39 0.17 9.39
N PHE A 169 -1.69 -0.79 10.00
CA PHE A 169 -2.25 -1.66 11.06
C PHE A 169 -1.77 -1.28 12.46
N ASP A 170 -0.88 -0.31 12.60
CA ASP A 170 -0.48 0.16 13.92
C ASP A 170 -1.67 0.87 14.58
N ASN A 171 -2.05 0.34 15.74
CA ASN A 171 -3.08 0.96 16.57
C ASN A 171 -2.69 2.41 16.87
N LYS A 172 -3.55 3.32 16.49
CA LYS A 172 -3.40 4.77 16.68
C LYS A 172 -3.11 5.19 18.13
N GLU A 173 -3.33 4.31 19.10
CA GLU A 173 -3.23 4.63 20.52
C GLU A 173 -1.80 4.76 21.05
N THR A 174 -0.84 4.00 20.54
CA THR A 174 0.54 4.03 21.07
C THR A 174 1.42 5.10 20.41
N LEU A 175 1.16 5.40 19.14
CA LEU A 175 1.89 6.46 18.40
C LEU A 175 1.27 7.85 18.61
N SER A 176 -0.02 7.94 18.95
CA SER A 176 -0.69 9.21 19.19
C SER A 176 -0.09 9.98 20.38
N THR A 177 0.41 9.28 21.39
CA THR A 177 0.99 9.93 22.59
C THR A 177 2.35 10.57 22.29
N LEU A 178 3.19 9.96 21.43
CA LEU A 178 4.47 10.54 21.00
C LEU A 178 4.31 11.57 19.89
N SER A 179 3.40 11.34 18.93
CA SER A 179 3.13 12.32 17.88
C SER A 179 2.39 13.54 18.42
N ASN A 180 1.50 13.40 19.39
CA ASN A 180 0.85 14.54 20.05
C ASN A 180 1.83 15.43 20.82
N LEU A 181 2.94 14.88 21.31
CA LEU A 181 4.04 15.66 21.91
C LEU A 181 4.89 16.39 20.85
N LEU A 182 4.93 15.91 19.60
CA LEU A 182 5.66 16.49 18.49
C LEU A 182 4.78 17.34 17.55
N GLU A 183 3.47 17.22 17.67
CA GLU A 183 2.48 17.83 16.77
C GLU A 183 2.33 19.35 16.93
N ASN A 184 2.92 19.93 17.98
CA ASN A 184 2.90 21.37 18.21
C ASN A 184 3.81 22.19 17.26
N ILE A 185 4.47 21.56 16.28
CA ILE A 185 5.37 22.26 15.34
C ILE A 185 5.01 21.91 13.86
N SER A 186 3.92 21.19 13.60
CA SER A 186 3.55 20.92 12.23
C SER A 186 2.83 22.13 11.61
N ALA A 187 3.46 22.74 10.62
CA ALA A 187 2.77 23.66 9.73
C ALA A 187 1.52 22.97 9.17
N SER A 188 0.39 23.66 9.16
CA SER A 188 -0.84 23.13 8.59
C SER A 188 -0.59 22.70 7.14
N THR A 189 -0.85 21.45 6.83
CA THR A 189 -0.75 20.97 5.45
C THR A 189 -1.80 21.69 4.59
N PRO A 190 -1.42 22.25 3.43
CA PRO A 190 -2.38 22.86 2.54
C PRO A 190 -3.48 21.85 2.14
N PRO A 191 -4.72 22.30 1.90
CA PRO A 191 -5.84 21.45 1.47
C PRO A 191 -5.75 21.11 -0.03
N ILE A 192 -4.56 20.77 -0.51
CA ILE A 192 -4.26 20.37 -1.90
C ILE A 192 -3.42 19.11 -1.87
N GLU A 193 -3.41 18.36 -2.97
CA GLU A 193 -2.60 17.17 -3.12
C GLU A 193 -1.11 17.47 -2.86
N VAL A 194 -0.46 16.57 -2.14
CA VAL A 194 0.93 16.72 -1.69
C VAL A 194 1.89 16.97 -2.85
N ASP A 195 1.64 16.35 -3.99
CA ASP A 195 2.44 16.44 -5.22
C ASP A 195 2.47 17.87 -5.80
N ARG A 196 1.55 18.72 -5.38
CA ARG A 196 1.43 20.09 -5.90
C ARG A 196 2.22 21.15 -5.13
N TYR A 197 2.61 20.87 -3.90
CA TYR A 197 3.28 21.85 -3.04
C TYR A 197 4.57 21.38 -2.40
N ALA A 198 4.85 20.08 -2.42
CA ALA A 198 6.05 19.55 -1.81
C ALA A 198 7.14 19.29 -2.87
N SER A 199 8.35 19.72 -2.56
CA SER A 199 9.58 19.27 -3.23
C SER A 199 10.34 18.38 -2.26
N PRO A 200 9.90 17.16 -2.00
CA PRO A 200 10.55 16.29 -1.05
C PRO A 200 11.82 15.70 -1.67
N THR A 201 12.84 15.55 -0.86
CA THR A 201 13.87 14.55 -1.17
C THR A 201 13.50 13.30 -0.40
N ASP A 202 13.13 12.26 -1.11
CA ASP A 202 12.60 11.04 -0.50
C ASP A 202 13.38 9.80 -0.98
N ARG A 203 13.66 8.90 -0.06
CA ARG A 203 14.33 7.62 -0.33
C ARG A 203 13.68 6.55 0.51
N LEU A 204 13.35 5.44 -0.12
CA LEU A 204 12.79 4.26 0.53
C LEU A 204 13.51 3.01 0.03
N LEU A 205 14.02 2.23 0.97
CA LEU A 205 14.52 0.88 0.74
C LEU A 205 13.68 -0.06 1.58
N SER A 206 13.23 -1.15 1.00
CA SER A 206 12.44 -2.16 1.70
C SER A 206 12.84 -3.55 1.23
N PHE A 207 13.10 -4.44 2.19
CA PHE A 207 13.35 -5.85 1.95
C PHE A 207 12.44 -6.68 2.86
N ASN A 208 11.62 -7.51 2.26
CA ASN A 208 10.61 -8.29 2.94
C ASN A 208 10.71 -9.74 2.50
N ILE A 209 10.77 -10.64 3.46
CA ILE A 209 10.89 -12.08 3.23
C ILE A 209 9.91 -12.83 4.14
N LEU A 210 9.31 -13.86 3.61
CA LEU A 210 8.45 -14.77 4.35
C LEU A 210 8.70 -16.19 3.88
N ARG A 211 8.96 -17.09 4.82
CA ARG A 211 9.13 -18.51 4.56
C ARG A 211 8.24 -19.34 5.48
N LYS A 212 7.39 -20.13 4.88
CA LYS A 212 6.60 -21.13 5.57
C LYS A 212 7.46 -22.39 5.77
N ILE A 213 7.83 -22.69 7.01
CA ILE A 213 8.68 -23.82 7.36
C ILE A 213 7.85 -25.08 7.54
N ARG A 214 6.69 -24.96 8.21
CA ARG A 214 5.70 -26.03 8.44
C ARG A 214 4.30 -25.46 8.29
N LYS A 215 3.27 -26.30 8.39
CA LYS A 215 1.85 -25.86 8.27
C LYS A 215 1.51 -24.69 9.20
N ASP A 216 2.08 -24.68 10.40
CA ASP A 216 1.76 -23.69 11.45
C ASP A 216 2.97 -22.83 11.86
N VAL A 217 4.12 -22.96 11.16
CA VAL A 217 5.33 -22.20 11.45
C VAL A 217 5.73 -21.39 10.23
N THR A 218 5.74 -20.09 10.40
CA THR A 218 6.14 -19.13 9.37
C THR A 218 7.21 -18.21 9.93
N LEU A 219 8.32 -18.07 9.22
CA LEU A 219 9.35 -17.07 9.49
C LEU A 219 9.10 -15.86 8.60
N LYS A 220 9.05 -14.68 9.20
CA LYS A 220 8.85 -13.39 8.50
C LYS A 220 9.95 -12.41 8.93
N GLY A 221 10.54 -11.75 7.96
CA GLY A 221 11.52 -10.68 8.18
C GLY A 221 11.19 -9.48 7.30
N ASN A 222 11.17 -8.30 7.89
CA ASN A 222 10.94 -7.05 7.18
C ASN A 222 12.01 -6.05 7.63
N ILE A 223 12.78 -5.55 6.67
CA ILE A 223 13.79 -4.51 6.90
C ILE A 223 13.45 -3.34 5.99
N GLY A 224 13.45 -2.14 6.55
CA GLY A 224 13.18 -0.93 5.80
C GLY A 224 14.08 0.21 6.23
N TYR A 225 14.46 1.03 5.29
CA TYR A 225 15.09 2.32 5.49
C TYR A 225 14.31 3.38 4.74
N SER A 226 13.98 4.46 5.43
CA SER A 226 13.31 5.60 4.81
C SER A 226 14.01 6.90 5.22
N TYR A 227 14.13 7.81 4.28
CA TYR A 227 14.59 9.17 4.49
C TYR A 227 13.66 10.10 3.73
N ALA A 228 13.09 11.06 4.43
CA ALA A 228 12.25 12.08 3.83
C ALA A 228 12.69 13.46 4.35
N LYS A 229 12.87 14.40 3.43
CA LYS A 229 13.09 15.81 3.74
C LYS A 229 12.12 16.62 2.92
N SER A 230 11.25 17.38 3.58
CA SER A 230 10.32 18.32 2.94
C SER A 230 10.62 19.72 3.44
N GLN A 231 10.63 20.67 2.53
CA GLN A 231 10.77 22.08 2.83
C GLN A 231 9.52 22.81 2.35
N TYR A 232 8.95 23.61 3.22
CA TYR A 232 7.76 24.39 2.95
C TYR A 232 8.09 25.87 3.15
N ASP A 233 7.77 26.68 2.15
CA ASP A 233 7.78 28.13 2.25
C ASP A 233 6.34 28.62 2.26
N TYR A 234 5.92 29.31 3.30
CA TYR A 234 4.57 29.86 3.37
C TYR A 234 4.59 31.31 3.82
N ASN A 235 3.69 32.09 3.26
CA ASN A 235 3.42 33.47 3.67
C ASN A 235 2.06 33.54 4.35
N LEU A 236 2.03 34.04 5.58
CA LEU A 236 0.80 34.28 6.32
C LEU A 236 0.50 35.79 6.31
N THR A 237 -0.52 36.19 5.57
CA THR A 237 -1.03 37.57 5.62
C THR A 237 -2.29 37.60 6.48
N ARG A 238 -2.29 38.39 7.54
CA ARG A 238 -3.47 38.64 8.38
C ARG A 238 -3.99 40.06 8.09
N SER A 239 -5.22 40.15 7.61
CA SER A 239 -5.93 41.41 7.51
C SER A 239 -6.83 41.56 8.72
N TYR A 240 -6.69 42.60 9.46
CA TYR A 240 -7.63 43.00 10.50
C TYR A 240 -8.57 44.03 9.91
N ALA A 241 -9.86 43.81 9.98
CA ALA A 241 -10.83 44.85 9.74
C ALA A 241 -10.81 45.74 10.98
N ASP A 242 -10.51 47.03 10.79
CA ASP A 242 -10.71 48.04 11.86
C ASP A 242 -12.19 48.02 12.17
N ALA A 243 -12.53 47.73 13.43
CA ALA A 243 -13.90 47.91 13.92
C ALA A 243 -14.09 49.40 14.18
N ASP A 244 -14.85 50.08 13.32
CA ASP A 244 -15.42 51.41 13.58
C ASP A 244 -16.52 51.31 14.64
#